data_509a8868ac553b41c50c54cbc8e38b0f
#
_entry.id   509a8868ac553b41c50c54cbc8e38b0f
#
_cell.length_a   1.000
_cell.length_b   1.000
_cell.length_c   1.000
_cell.angle_alpha   90.00
_cell.angle_beta   90.00
_cell.angle_gamma   90.00
#
_symmetry.space_group_name_H-M   'P 1'
#
loop_
_entity.id
_entity.type
_entity.pdbx_description
1 polymer ?
#
loop_
_entity_poly.entity_id
_entity_poly.type
_entity_poly.pdbx_seq_one_letter_code
_entity_poly.pdbx_strand_id
1 'polypeptide(L)'
;MPTTFDGPARAIKPPGPDPPADAAPPPGAGWLARTCCRVAGHAGDWTYPDERCVRVQMCQRLGDVTSKQEHEWSAFGYLAASRCEQERRCHRCGAIESRIRHDWGPWRYAGEDPIYAVRQDTTCGRCGAEEHTRPFSLGL
;
A
#
# COMPACT_ATOMS: atom_id res chain seq x y z
N MET A 1 -30.09 -15.68 19.20
CA MET A 1 -30.06 -14.29 19.70
C MET A 1 -28.92 -13.59 19.03
N PRO A 2 -29.13 -12.60 18.17
CA PRO A 2 -28.04 -11.88 17.49
C PRO A 2 -27.51 -10.79 18.42
N THR A 3 -26.23 -10.82 18.72
CA THR A 3 -25.52 -9.74 19.43
C THR A 3 -25.14 -8.66 18.42
N THR A 4 -25.83 -7.54 18.50
CA THR A 4 -25.48 -6.30 17.82
C THR A 4 -24.20 -5.73 18.42
N PHE A 5 -23.12 -5.71 17.66
CA PHE A 5 -21.90 -4.99 17.98
C PHE A 5 -22.08 -3.51 17.55
N ASP A 6 -22.47 -2.69 18.51
CA ASP A 6 -22.54 -1.25 18.34
C ASP A 6 -21.19 -0.66 18.79
N GLY A 7 -20.26 -0.54 17.85
CA GLY A 7 -18.98 0.09 18.06
C GLY A 7 -19.09 1.61 17.86
N PRO A 8 -18.50 2.44 18.74
CA PRO A 8 -18.61 3.88 18.62
C PRO A 8 -18.03 4.39 17.30
N ALA A 9 -18.84 5.11 16.55
CA ALA A 9 -18.44 5.83 15.34
C ALA A 9 -17.28 6.79 15.69
N ARG A 10 -16.10 6.52 15.14
CA ARG A 10 -14.95 7.44 15.25
C ARG A 10 -15.29 8.72 14.51
N ALA A 11 -15.42 9.80 15.27
CA ALA A 11 -15.55 11.15 14.73
C ALA A 11 -14.35 11.45 13.80
N ILE A 12 -14.65 11.72 12.54
CA ILE A 12 -13.66 12.19 11.56
C ILE A 12 -13.30 13.61 11.99
N LYS A 13 -12.06 13.79 12.47
CA LYS A 13 -11.53 15.10 12.81
C LYS A 13 -11.48 15.95 11.53
N PRO A 14 -12.02 17.17 11.52
CA PRO A 14 -12.00 18.04 10.34
C PRO A 14 -10.54 18.29 9.89
N PRO A 15 -10.30 18.50 8.58
CA PRO A 15 -8.99 18.86 8.07
C PRO A 15 -8.50 20.12 8.79
N GLY A 16 -7.22 20.12 9.17
CA GLY A 16 -6.59 21.28 9.79
C GLY A 16 -6.58 22.47 8.83
N PRO A 17 -6.35 23.70 9.34
CA PRO A 17 -6.32 24.88 8.50
C PRO A 17 -5.29 24.72 7.39
N ASP A 18 -5.70 25.08 6.17
CA ASP A 18 -4.81 25.13 5.02
C ASP A 18 -3.60 26.02 5.32
N PRO A 19 -2.40 25.66 4.88
CA PRO A 19 -1.25 26.54 5.02
C PRO A 19 -1.53 27.87 4.32
N PRO A 20 -1.04 28.99 4.86
CA PRO A 20 -1.30 30.31 4.28
C PRO A 20 -0.81 30.33 2.82
N ALA A 21 -1.72 30.64 1.90
CA ALA A 21 -1.51 30.68 0.46
C ALA A 21 -0.52 31.77 -0.01
N ASP A 22 -0.04 32.63 0.89
CA ASP A 22 0.69 33.86 0.60
C ASP A 22 2.15 33.89 1.06
N ALA A 23 2.85 32.75 1.18
CA ALA A 23 4.29 32.81 1.27
C ALA A 23 4.87 33.08 -0.14
N ALA A 24 4.97 34.36 -0.51
CA ALA A 24 5.66 34.76 -1.72
C ALA A 24 7.06 34.14 -1.73
N PRO A 25 7.52 33.56 -2.85
CA PRO A 25 8.85 32.99 -2.95
C PRO A 25 9.89 34.10 -2.66
N PRO A 26 10.97 33.76 -1.95
CA PRO A 26 12.00 34.74 -1.65
C PRO A 26 12.47 35.42 -2.94
N PRO A 27 12.57 36.76 -2.97
CA PRO A 27 13.02 37.49 -4.15
C PRO A 27 14.44 37.03 -4.46
N GLY A 28 14.63 36.36 -5.60
CA GLY A 28 15.96 35.97 -6.08
C GLY A 28 16.19 34.51 -6.43
N ALA A 29 15.18 33.63 -6.35
CA ALA A 29 15.31 32.28 -6.87
C ALA A 29 15.44 32.31 -8.41
N GLY A 30 16.66 32.58 -8.90
CA GLY A 30 16.94 32.68 -10.32
C GLY A 30 16.72 31.37 -11.05
N TRP A 31 16.70 31.45 -12.40
CA TRP A 31 16.55 30.29 -13.28
C TRP A 31 17.53 29.14 -12.98
N LEU A 32 18.73 29.45 -12.46
CA LEU A 32 19.74 28.48 -12.02
C LEU A 32 19.23 27.60 -10.86
N ALA A 33 18.58 28.18 -9.85
CA ALA A 33 18.04 27.42 -8.73
C ALA A 33 16.94 26.44 -9.17
N ARG A 34 16.08 26.86 -10.09
CA ARG A 34 15.02 26.00 -10.67
C ARG A 34 15.62 24.87 -11.51
N THR A 35 16.67 25.16 -12.29
CA THR A 35 17.37 24.15 -13.09
C THR A 35 18.08 23.14 -12.20
N CYS A 36 18.79 23.59 -11.16
CA CYS A 36 19.40 22.71 -10.17
C CYS A 36 18.40 21.78 -9.49
N CYS A 37 17.22 22.29 -9.10
CA CYS A 37 16.20 21.47 -8.47
C CYS A 37 15.60 20.44 -9.44
N ARG A 38 15.53 20.71 -10.74
CA ARG A 38 15.08 19.76 -11.75
C ARG A 38 16.07 18.61 -11.99
N VAL A 39 17.36 18.88 -11.90
CA VAL A 39 18.41 17.90 -12.23
C VAL A 39 18.90 17.17 -10.98
N ALA A 40 19.15 17.90 -9.89
CA ALA A 40 19.73 17.36 -8.65
C ALA A 40 18.70 17.10 -7.55
N GLY A 41 17.41 17.40 -7.80
CA GLY A 41 16.34 17.33 -6.81
C GLY A 41 16.33 18.52 -5.85
N HIS A 42 15.32 18.57 -4.98
CA HIS A 42 15.18 19.61 -3.98
C HIS A 42 16.19 19.43 -2.85
N ALA A 43 16.79 20.53 -2.41
CA ALA A 43 17.73 20.54 -1.28
C ALA A 43 16.94 20.83 0.00
N GLY A 44 17.11 20.00 1.00
CA GLY A 44 16.49 20.12 2.33
C GLY A 44 16.24 18.74 2.92
N ASP A 45 16.05 18.70 4.22
CA ASP A 45 15.79 17.46 4.93
C ASP A 45 14.29 17.15 4.96
N TRP A 46 13.97 15.86 4.90
CA TRP A 46 12.61 15.39 5.09
C TRP A 46 12.27 15.35 6.57
N THR A 47 11.20 15.98 6.97
CA THR A 47 10.72 15.99 8.34
C THR A 47 9.28 15.47 8.41
N TYR A 48 8.90 14.93 9.56
CA TYR A 48 7.52 14.56 9.84
C TYR A 48 6.94 15.61 10.79
N PRO A 49 6.08 16.52 10.28
CA PRO A 49 5.52 17.60 11.11
C PRO A 49 4.52 17.10 12.15
N ASP A 50 3.95 15.92 11.91
CA ASP A 50 2.96 15.30 12.79
C ASP A 50 3.05 13.76 12.75
N GLU A 51 2.15 13.08 13.48
CA GLU A 51 2.04 11.62 13.52
C GLU A 51 1.38 11.02 12.26
N ARG A 52 0.96 11.87 11.32
CA ARG A 52 0.32 11.45 10.09
C ARG A 52 1.39 11.02 9.10
N CYS A 53 1.70 9.98 8.77
CA CYS A 53 2.66 9.47 7.79
C CYS A 53 2.92 10.34 6.53
N VAL A 54 2.84 11.66 6.70
CA VAL A 54 3.17 12.67 5.70
C VAL A 54 4.47 13.32 6.12
N ARG A 55 5.50 13.10 5.32
CA ARG A 55 6.75 13.85 5.48
C ARG A 55 6.77 15.03 4.52
N VAL A 56 7.37 16.11 4.96
CA VAL A 56 7.52 17.32 4.17
C VAL A 56 8.99 17.68 4.03
N GLN A 57 9.33 18.25 2.90
CA GLN A 57 10.65 18.79 2.60
C GLN A 57 10.47 20.23 2.12
N MET A 58 11.12 21.17 2.79
CA MET A 58 11.21 22.55 2.32
C MET A 58 12.50 22.72 1.52
N CYS A 59 12.37 23.11 0.27
CA CYS A 59 13.52 23.36 -0.57
C CYS A 59 14.24 24.63 -0.11
N GLN A 60 15.45 24.51 0.40
CA GLN A 60 16.27 25.65 0.87
C GLN A 60 16.63 26.64 -0.25
N ARG A 61 16.58 26.22 -1.52
CA ARG A 61 16.91 27.06 -2.68
C ARG A 61 15.72 27.84 -3.24
N LEU A 62 14.53 27.24 -3.19
CA LEU A 62 13.32 27.78 -3.80
C LEU A 62 12.25 28.17 -2.77
N GLY A 63 12.32 27.69 -1.54
CA GLY A 63 11.26 27.81 -0.56
C GLY A 63 10.06 26.90 -0.82
N ASP A 64 10.07 26.12 -1.92
CA ASP A 64 8.99 25.21 -2.26
C ASP A 64 8.84 24.11 -1.21
N VAL A 65 7.61 23.77 -0.88
CA VAL A 65 7.29 22.68 0.04
C VAL A 65 6.79 21.49 -0.78
N THR A 66 7.47 20.36 -0.61
CA THR A 66 7.07 19.08 -1.20
C THR A 66 6.62 18.16 -0.08
N SER A 67 5.50 17.46 -0.28
CA SER A 67 5.01 16.46 0.67
C SER A 67 4.94 15.08 0.04
N LYS A 68 5.20 14.04 0.84
CA LYS A 68 5.10 12.65 0.44
C LYS A 68 4.49 11.82 1.56
N GLN A 69 3.51 11.00 1.21
CA GLN A 69 2.98 10.04 2.17
C GLN A 69 3.91 8.82 2.25
N GLU A 70 4.32 8.49 3.46
CA GLU A 70 5.23 7.38 3.71
C GLU A 70 4.89 6.70 5.04
N HIS A 71 4.35 5.49 4.93
CA HIS A 71 3.97 4.68 6.08
C HIS A 71 5.13 3.80 6.54
N GLU A 72 5.25 3.66 7.85
CA GLU A 72 6.15 2.71 8.49
C GLU A 72 5.37 1.44 8.82
N TRP A 73 5.31 0.53 7.83
CA TRP A 73 4.50 -0.68 7.94
C TRP A 73 5.19 -1.77 8.78
N SER A 74 4.41 -2.44 9.62
CA SER A 74 4.79 -3.74 10.16
C SER A 74 4.90 -4.80 9.05
N ALA A 75 5.45 -5.96 9.37
CA ALA A 75 5.32 -7.11 8.49
C ALA A 75 3.84 -7.52 8.36
N PHE A 76 3.48 -8.13 7.21
CA PHE A 76 2.18 -8.76 7.06
C PHE A 76 2.05 -9.98 7.96
N GLY A 77 0.99 -10.04 8.74
CA GLY A 77 0.62 -11.18 9.55
C GLY A 77 -0.72 -11.77 9.12
N TYR A 78 -0.87 -13.09 9.18
CA TYR A 78 -2.16 -13.72 8.95
C TYR A 78 -3.10 -13.46 10.12
N LEU A 79 -4.36 -13.14 9.82
CA LEU A 79 -5.39 -12.90 10.84
C LEU A 79 -5.77 -14.16 11.62
N ALA A 80 -5.74 -15.31 10.97
CA ALA A 80 -6.00 -16.60 11.59
C ALA A 80 -5.27 -17.73 10.86
N ALA A 81 -5.09 -18.87 11.52
CA ALA A 81 -4.38 -20.03 10.97
C ALA A 81 -5.05 -20.61 9.71
N SER A 82 -6.38 -20.57 9.62
CA SER A 82 -7.17 -21.09 8.49
C SER A 82 -7.58 -20.04 7.48
N ARG A 83 -7.12 -18.78 7.62
CA ARG A 83 -7.44 -17.69 6.70
C ARG A 83 -6.24 -17.27 5.91
N CYS A 84 -6.47 -16.89 4.66
CA CYS A 84 -5.45 -16.37 3.77
C CYS A 84 -5.36 -14.83 3.77
N GLU A 85 -6.20 -14.21 4.58
CA GLU A 85 -6.16 -12.77 4.82
C GLU A 85 -4.96 -12.42 5.70
N GLN A 86 -4.18 -11.47 5.23
CA GLN A 86 -3.06 -10.88 5.96
C GLN A 86 -3.31 -9.40 6.16
N GLU A 87 -2.92 -8.91 7.29
CA GLU A 87 -2.92 -7.47 7.59
C GLU A 87 -1.55 -7.01 8.03
N ARG A 88 -1.29 -5.73 7.76
CA ARG A 88 -0.19 -4.98 8.35
C ARG A 88 -0.69 -3.65 8.84
N ARG A 89 -0.02 -3.13 9.85
CA ARG A 89 -0.36 -1.86 10.48
C ARG A 89 0.81 -0.90 10.42
N CYS A 90 0.51 0.35 10.13
CA CYS A 90 1.51 1.40 10.23
C CYS A 90 1.79 1.72 11.70
N HIS A 91 3.06 1.67 12.10
CA HIS A 91 3.50 1.97 13.48
C HIS A 91 3.24 3.43 13.86
N ARG A 92 3.26 4.32 12.89
CA ARG A 92 3.11 5.76 13.11
C ARG A 92 1.65 6.23 13.19
N CYS A 93 0.83 5.90 12.19
CA CYS A 93 -0.55 6.42 12.10
C CYS A 93 -1.62 5.38 12.38
N GLY A 94 -1.26 4.12 12.60
CA GLY A 94 -2.21 3.04 12.86
C GLY A 94 -3.04 2.60 11.65
N ALA A 95 -2.77 3.14 10.45
CA ALA A 95 -3.43 2.69 9.23
C ALA A 95 -3.25 1.18 9.02
N ILE A 96 -4.27 0.53 8.50
CA ILE A 96 -4.27 -0.92 8.25
C ILE A 96 -4.32 -1.13 6.73
N GLU A 97 -3.50 -2.06 6.27
CA GLU A 97 -3.53 -2.55 4.90
C GLU A 97 -3.76 -4.06 4.92
N SER A 98 -4.71 -4.54 4.13
CA SER A 98 -5.09 -5.94 4.04
C SER A 98 -4.80 -6.49 2.67
N ARG A 99 -4.44 -7.77 2.59
CA ARG A 99 -4.29 -8.51 1.33
C ARG A 99 -4.68 -9.97 1.53
N ILE A 100 -4.97 -10.66 0.44
CA ILE A 100 -5.16 -12.10 0.44
C ILE A 100 -3.87 -12.73 -0.11
N ARG A 101 -3.31 -13.71 0.63
CA ARG A 101 -2.16 -14.48 0.19
C ARG A 101 -2.38 -15.95 0.49
N HIS A 102 -2.70 -16.71 -0.55
CA HIS A 102 -2.84 -18.14 -0.48
C HIS A 102 -1.47 -18.84 -0.40
N ASP A 103 -1.46 -19.96 0.32
CA ASP A 103 -0.33 -20.88 0.38
C ASP A 103 -0.65 -22.07 -0.53
N TRP A 104 -0.41 -21.86 -1.84
CA TRP A 104 -0.76 -22.82 -2.85
C TRP A 104 0.16 -24.06 -2.76
N GLY A 105 -0.45 -25.23 -2.79
CA GLY A 105 0.24 -26.51 -2.92
C GLY A 105 0.80 -26.73 -4.33
N PRO A 106 1.42 -27.90 -4.55
CA PRO A 106 1.88 -28.26 -5.88
C PRO A 106 0.71 -28.45 -6.85
N TRP A 107 0.91 -28.02 -8.09
CA TRP A 107 -0.04 -28.26 -9.17
C TRP A 107 -0.11 -29.77 -9.48
N ARG A 108 -1.31 -30.30 -9.60
CA ARG A 108 -1.57 -31.70 -9.91
C ARG A 108 -2.51 -31.79 -11.11
N TYR A 109 -2.28 -32.74 -12.00
CA TYR A 109 -3.19 -33.00 -13.11
C TYR A 109 -4.53 -33.52 -12.57
N ALA A 110 -5.61 -32.90 -13.07
CA ALA A 110 -6.97 -33.33 -12.76
C ALA A 110 -7.36 -34.46 -13.72
N GLY A 111 -7.49 -35.68 -13.22
CA GLY A 111 -7.87 -36.86 -13.98
C GLY A 111 -6.95 -38.06 -13.72
N GLU A 112 -7.46 -39.24 -14.04
CA GLU A 112 -6.74 -40.51 -13.82
C GLU A 112 -5.63 -40.74 -14.84
N ASP A 113 -5.75 -40.13 -16.05
CA ASP A 113 -4.79 -40.31 -17.13
C ASP A 113 -4.04 -38.98 -17.39
N PRO A 114 -2.74 -38.90 -16.98
CA PRO A 114 -1.96 -37.67 -17.14
C PRO A 114 -1.68 -37.31 -18.60
N ILE A 115 -1.83 -38.24 -19.56
CA ILE A 115 -1.59 -37.99 -20.99
C ILE A 115 -2.71 -37.13 -21.61
N TYR A 116 -3.93 -37.24 -21.09
CA TYR A 116 -5.09 -36.47 -21.56
C TYR A 116 -5.54 -35.37 -20.62
N ALA A 117 -4.89 -35.23 -19.46
CA ALA A 117 -5.23 -34.22 -18.48
C ALA A 117 -4.71 -32.85 -18.91
N VAL A 118 -5.60 -32.04 -19.46
CA VAL A 118 -5.30 -30.65 -19.90
C VAL A 118 -5.43 -29.64 -18.76
N ARG A 119 -6.01 -30.05 -17.63
CA ARG A 119 -6.26 -29.20 -16.47
C ARG A 119 -5.38 -29.61 -15.32
N GLN A 120 -4.81 -28.62 -14.68
CA GLN A 120 -4.09 -28.82 -13.41
C GLN A 120 -4.85 -28.07 -12.31
N ASP A 121 -4.91 -28.67 -11.15
CA ASP A 121 -5.55 -28.13 -9.96
C ASP A 121 -4.50 -27.96 -8.86
N THR A 122 -4.67 -26.92 -8.06
CA THR A 122 -3.93 -26.73 -6.82
C THR A 122 -4.88 -26.32 -5.72
N THR A 123 -4.54 -26.66 -4.50
CA THR A 123 -5.34 -26.34 -3.31
C THR A 123 -4.48 -25.56 -2.34
N CYS A 124 -5.06 -24.51 -1.77
CA CYS A 124 -4.40 -23.74 -0.72
C CYS A 124 -4.37 -24.57 0.57
N GLY A 125 -3.16 -24.85 1.07
CA GLY A 125 -2.95 -25.62 2.30
C GLY A 125 -3.51 -24.94 3.55
N ARG A 126 -3.82 -23.64 3.47
CA ARG A 126 -4.32 -22.86 4.60
C ARG A 126 -5.84 -22.77 4.66
N CYS A 127 -6.49 -22.38 3.56
CA CYS A 127 -7.95 -22.13 3.54
C CYS A 127 -8.73 -23.15 2.71
N GLY A 128 -8.08 -24.09 2.05
CA GLY A 128 -8.72 -25.08 1.21
C GLY A 128 -9.25 -24.54 -0.13
N ALA A 129 -9.00 -23.26 -0.46
CA ALA A 129 -9.39 -22.71 -1.77
C ALA A 129 -8.70 -23.47 -2.90
N GLU A 130 -9.40 -23.68 -3.99
CA GLU A 130 -8.92 -24.38 -5.17
C GLU A 130 -8.69 -23.39 -6.30
N GLU A 131 -7.60 -23.60 -7.07
CA GLU A 131 -7.30 -22.89 -8.29
C GLU A 131 -7.07 -23.91 -9.41
N HIS A 132 -7.54 -23.55 -10.60
CA HIS A 132 -7.50 -24.43 -11.77
C HIS A 132 -6.82 -23.71 -12.93
N THR A 133 -5.92 -24.42 -13.66
CA THR A 133 -5.42 -23.89 -14.92
C THR A 133 -6.53 -23.95 -15.98
N ARG A 134 -6.65 -22.87 -16.78
CA ARG A 134 -7.52 -22.92 -17.95
C ARG A 134 -6.87 -23.84 -19.00
N PRO A 135 -7.66 -24.76 -19.62
CA PRO A 135 -7.12 -25.54 -20.73
C PRO A 135 -6.68 -24.56 -21.84
N PHE A 136 -5.53 -24.84 -22.42
CA PHE A 136 -5.03 -24.08 -23.57
C PHE A 136 -6.04 -24.29 -24.71
N SER A 137 -6.79 -23.24 -25.05
CA SER A 137 -7.56 -23.23 -26.31
C SER A 137 -6.55 -23.04 -27.43
N LEU A 138 -6.16 -24.14 -28.08
CA LEU A 138 -5.57 -24.06 -29.40
C LEU A 138 -6.64 -23.46 -30.31
N GLY A 139 -6.54 -22.14 -30.56
CA GLY A 139 -7.38 -21.48 -31.56
C GLY A 139 -7.13 -22.14 -32.91
N LEU A 140 -8.13 -22.87 -33.38
CA LEU A 140 -8.29 -23.29 -34.77
C LEU A 140 -8.83 -22.12 -35.59
#